data_52b96ca954ac4e4965b2118cba1d3599
#
_entry.id   52b96ca954ac4e4965b2118cba1d3599
#
_cell.length_a   1.000
_cell.length_b   1.000
_cell.length_c   1.000
_cell.angle_alpha   90.00
_cell.angle_beta   90.00
_cell.angle_gamma   90.00
#
_symmetry.space_group_name_H-M   'P 1'
#
loop_
_entity.id
_entity.type
_entity.pdbx_description
1 polymer ?
#
loop_
_entity_poly.entity_id
_entity_poly.type
_entity_poly.pdbx_seq_one_letter_code
_entity_poly.pdbx_strand_id
1 'polypeptide(L)'
;MQHSKRDNTWSKWGFFLGVAVALGALVVVGWTFMQNRFQPGSSLDADVTIGIDDMPQSLDIRSDSSAAAERLLVDNVYETLVTVDQDNKLQPGLATSWKTSDDGLTVTLTLQSGVTFSNGHTLDASDAVWSLQQNVTNKVADVDELGDLASVANPNATTVVITLAKPNPTLLRALSGRLGIVYDSESSSADYQRKAIGSGPFTVADFQPGHSLKLARSDTYHGTKAASNVVEFMQYSDADALSKALTDGSLDMAAPVSASTATGLNGKDGLTVKEGATTDKVLLAYNNGTDSLLSDEQARKAFRYQIDAAGIASAQPDAAGALGGPISLLEPGYEDLTGLYPHDENQAGQMFSYFGAQYLTTVNLVVPEEYRSLAETIKQQIERQPRPTVNLEVLSDEDYAKRIKDGKWELTVMSMDGTDDAGIFADPDSMFHYDHTEAQQAYADARAATNDADYEARMKAYARLISEDAASDWLYTRKCFTVASTKVSGYPTSMINRRMPLAGVDGEVGNLQSRTGYAR
;
A
#
# COMPACT_ATOMS: atom_id res chain seq x y z
N MET A 1 -75.29 -46.23 10.65
CA MET A 1 -73.88 -46.35 11.16
C MET A 1 -73.12 -45.10 10.75
N GLN A 2 -72.97 -44.13 11.70
CA GLN A 2 -72.27 -42.92 11.48
C GLN A 2 -70.82 -43.12 11.99
N HIS A 3 -69.81 -42.97 11.12
CA HIS A 3 -68.43 -42.90 11.50
C HIS A 3 -68.05 -41.43 11.73
N SER A 4 -67.78 -41.06 13.00
CA SER A 4 -67.23 -39.81 13.44
C SER A 4 -65.77 -39.77 13.07
N LYS A 5 -65.31 -38.79 12.22
CA LYS A 5 -63.91 -38.41 12.02
C LYS A 5 -63.49 -37.58 13.21
N ARG A 6 -62.57 -38.11 14.03
CA ARG A 6 -61.86 -37.37 15.03
C ARG A 6 -60.75 -36.50 14.32
N ASP A 7 -60.90 -35.17 14.35
CA ASP A 7 -59.95 -34.22 13.87
C ASP A 7 -58.69 -34.23 14.76
N ASN A 8 -57.56 -34.49 14.14
CA ASN A 8 -56.27 -34.64 14.78
C ASN A 8 -55.54 -33.27 14.88
N THR A 9 -56.20 -32.28 15.54
CA THR A 9 -55.66 -30.92 15.76
C THR A 9 -54.49 -30.87 16.74
N TRP A 10 -54.36 -31.82 17.64
CA TRP A 10 -53.32 -31.89 18.64
C TRP A 10 -51.91 -32.23 18.05
N SER A 11 -51.86 -32.96 16.97
CA SER A 11 -50.58 -33.31 16.32
C SER A 11 -49.93 -32.10 15.59
N LYS A 12 -50.75 -31.19 15.07
CA LYS A 12 -50.26 -29.97 14.40
C LYS A 12 -49.68 -28.96 15.41
N TRP A 13 -50.28 -28.82 16.59
CA TRP A 13 -49.80 -27.96 17.66
C TRP A 13 -48.51 -28.51 18.29
N GLY A 14 -48.35 -29.81 18.42
CA GLY A 14 -47.11 -30.44 18.87
C GLY A 14 -45.92 -30.21 17.92
N PHE A 15 -46.20 -30.25 16.60
CA PHE A 15 -45.18 -29.95 15.59
C PHE A 15 -44.77 -28.47 15.59
N PHE A 16 -45.74 -27.55 15.71
CA PHE A 16 -45.44 -26.11 15.82
C PHE A 16 -44.66 -25.75 17.08
N LEU A 17 -44.98 -26.33 18.22
CA LEU A 17 -44.22 -26.15 19.46
C LEU A 17 -42.81 -26.73 19.36
N GLY A 18 -42.61 -27.87 18.71
CA GLY A 18 -41.32 -28.48 18.47
C GLY A 18 -40.43 -27.61 17.58
N VAL A 19 -40.98 -27.04 16.50
CA VAL A 19 -40.26 -26.11 15.61
C VAL A 19 -39.93 -24.79 16.32
N ALA A 20 -40.83 -24.23 17.11
CA ALA A 20 -40.60 -23.00 17.87
C ALA A 20 -39.51 -23.17 18.94
N VAL A 21 -39.50 -24.33 19.64
CA VAL A 21 -38.43 -24.67 20.60
C VAL A 21 -37.08 -24.90 19.90
N ALA A 22 -37.07 -25.55 18.72
CA ALA A 22 -35.85 -25.74 17.93
C ALA A 22 -35.30 -24.41 17.40
N LEU A 23 -36.16 -23.51 16.91
CA LEU A 23 -35.76 -22.16 16.50
C LEU A 23 -35.30 -21.32 17.68
N GLY A 24 -35.96 -21.40 18.83
CA GLY A 24 -35.52 -20.74 20.06
C GLY A 24 -34.18 -21.26 20.54
N ALA A 25 -33.93 -22.57 20.47
CA ALA A 25 -32.65 -23.18 20.80
C ALA A 25 -31.54 -22.75 19.81
N LEU A 26 -31.84 -22.65 18.51
CA LEU A 26 -30.90 -22.14 17.50
C LEU A 26 -30.58 -20.65 17.72
N VAL A 27 -31.54 -19.83 18.10
CA VAL A 27 -31.31 -18.42 18.45
C VAL A 27 -30.48 -18.30 19.73
N VAL A 28 -30.73 -19.12 20.75
CA VAL A 28 -29.94 -19.14 21.98
C VAL A 28 -28.54 -19.68 21.74
N VAL A 29 -28.38 -20.73 20.92
CA VAL A 29 -27.08 -21.26 20.51
C VAL A 29 -26.34 -20.25 19.64
N GLY A 30 -27.02 -19.60 18.69
CA GLY A 30 -26.47 -18.50 17.88
C GLY A 30 -26.04 -17.32 18.76
N TRP A 31 -26.86 -16.94 19.74
CA TRP A 31 -26.55 -15.87 20.70
C TRP A 31 -25.39 -16.23 21.63
N THR A 32 -25.36 -17.46 22.17
CA THR A 32 -24.23 -17.92 23.00
C THR A 32 -22.97 -18.13 22.16
N PHE A 33 -23.07 -18.54 20.89
CA PHE A 33 -21.95 -18.61 19.97
C PHE A 33 -21.43 -17.20 19.60
N MET A 34 -22.34 -16.23 19.47
CA MET A 34 -21.99 -14.83 19.26
C MET A 34 -21.36 -14.22 20.53
N GLN A 35 -21.93 -14.46 21.71
CA GLN A 35 -21.35 -14.00 23.00
C GLN A 35 -20.02 -14.70 23.33
N ASN A 36 -19.82 -15.98 22.98
CA ASN A 36 -18.54 -16.67 23.19
C ASN A 36 -17.48 -16.32 22.16
N ARG A 37 -17.85 -15.73 21.02
CA ARG A 37 -16.87 -15.10 20.10
C ARG A 37 -16.45 -13.70 20.56
N PHE A 38 -17.20 -13.07 21.44
CA PHE A 38 -16.90 -11.79 22.07
C PHE A 38 -16.49 -11.96 23.55
N GLN A 39 -15.83 -13.06 23.94
CA GLN A 39 -15.07 -13.02 25.16
C GLN A 39 -13.71 -12.41 24.83
N PRO A 40 -13.39 -11.21 25.34
CA PRO A 40 -12.04 -10.67 25.26
C PRO A 40 -11.12 -11.65 26.00
N GLY A 41 -10.28 -12.34 25.24
CA GLY A 41 -9.13 -13.02 25.82
C GLY A 41 -8.23 -11.93 26.39
N SER A 42 -7.96 -11.98 27.71
CA SER A 42 -7.13 -11.07 28.47
C SER A 42 -7.45 -9.57 28.36
N SER A 43 -7.85 -8.99 29.46
CA SER A 43 -8.29 -7.61 29.65
C SER A 43 -7.15 -6.59 29.60
N LEU A 44 -6.48 -6.46 28.47
CA LEU A 44 -5.72 -5.25 28.17
C LEU A 44 -6.65 -4.34 27.36
N ASP A 45 -7.24 -3.34 28.01
CA ASP A 45 -7.95 -2.29 27.29
C ASP A 45 -6.93 -1.58 26.38
N ALA A 46 -7.33 -1.29 25.14
CA ALA A 46 -6.46 -0.55 24.23
C ALA A 46 -6.36 0.91 24.68
N ASP A 47 -5.14 1.46 24.67
CA ASP A 47 -4.92 2.89 24.88
C ASP A 47 -5.36 3.67 23.64
N VAL A 48 -5.18 3.09 22.45
CA VAL A 48 -5.57 3.65 21.15
C VAL A 48 -6.21 2.58 20.28
N THR A 49 -7.38 2.86 19.74
CA THR A 49 -8.09 2.03 18.76
C THR A 49 -7.98 2.68 17.36
N ILE A 50 -7.56 1.90 16.37
CA ILE A 50 -7.32 2.38 15.00
C ILE A 50 -8.19 1.62 14.01
N GLY A 51 -9.01 2.34 13.26
CA GLY A 51 -9.79 1.79 12.15
C GLY A 51 -8.94 1.73 10.87
N ILE A 52 -9.04 0.62 10.17
CA ILE A 52 -8.37 0.38 8.89
C ILE A 52 -9.34 -0.27 7.89
N ASP A 53 -9.06 -0.11 6.62
CA ASP A 53 -9.85 -0.64 5.51
C ASP A 53 -9.59 -2.12 5.24
N ASP A 54 -8.35 -2.58 5.45
CA ASP A 54 -7.92 -3.94 5.18
C ASP A 54 -7.07 -4.52 6.33
N MET A 55 -7.22 -5.81 6.61
CA MET A 55 -6.54 -6.54 7.67
C MET A 55 -5.80 -7.75 7.07
N PRO A 56 -4.53 -7.98 7.44
CA PRO A 56 -3.79 -9.13 6.94
C PRO A 56 -4.46 -10.46 7.31
N GLN A 57 -4.25 -11.47 6.47
CA GLN A 57 -4.70 -12.83 6.73
C GLN A 57 -3.63 -13.64 7.48
N SER A 58 -2.41 -13.16 7.50
CA SER A 58 -1.25 -13.77 8.14
C SER A 58 -0.36 -12.71 8.79
N LEU A 59 0.32 -13.08 9.88
CA LEU A 59 1.39 -12.27 10.48
C LEU A 59 2.75 -12.54 9.82
N ASP A 60 2.86 -13.52 8.94
CA ASP A 60 4.07 -13.84 8.19
C ASP A 60 4.11 -13.06 6.88
N ILE A 61 4.79 -11.93 6.86
CA ILE A 61 4.94 -11.04 5.68
C ILE A 61 5.60 -11.78 4.49
N ARG A 62 6.35 -12.85 4.73
CA ARG A 62 6.94 -13.67 3.65
C ARG A 62 5.89 -14.41 2.83
N SER A 63 4.74 -14.72 3.43
CA SER A 63 3.61 -15.40 2.81
C SER A 63 2.41 -14.50 2.53
N ASP A 64 2.33 -13.33 3.19
CA ASP A 64 1.28 -12.32 2.98
C ASP A 64 1.91 -11.05 2.41
N SER A 65 1.75 -10.84 1.10
CA SER A 65 2.28 -9.68 0.39
C SER A 65 1.32 -8.49 0.36
N SER A 66 0.24 -8.53 1.16
CA SER A 66 -0.73 -7.45 1.22
C SER A 66 -0.13 -6.15 1.77
N ALA A 67 -0.64 -5.02 1.31
CA ALA A 67 -0.29 -3.71 1.84
C ALA A 67 -0.64 -3.59 3.33
N ALA A 68 -1.70 -4.29 3.79
CA ALA A 68 -2.11 -4.33 5.18
C ALA A 68 -1.05 -5.00 6.07
N ALA A 69 -0.46 -6.14 5.63
CA ALA A 69 0.58 -6.82 6.40
C ALA A 69 1.80 -5.91 6.60
N GLU A 70 2.25 -5.22 5.55
CA GLU A 70 3.36 -4.26 5.66
C GLU A 70 3.02 -3.09 6.57
N ARG A 71 1.85 -2.47 6.36
CA ARG A 71 1.38 -1.30 7.12
C ARG A 71 1.34 -1.55 8.63
N LEU A 72 0.84 -2.71 9.03
CA LEU A 72 0.60 -2.99 10.44
C LEU A 72 1.80 -3.60 11.16
N LEU A 73 2.66 -4.34 10.45
CA LEU A 73 3.69 -5.15 11.08
C LEU A 73 5.11 -4.58 10.94
N VAL A 74 5.44 -3.93 9.81
CA VAL A 74 6.76 -3.32 9.63
C VAL A 74 6.90 -2.08 10.52
N ASP A 75 8.04 -1.92 11.19
CA ASP A 75 8.36 -0.94 12.22
C ASP A 75 7.56 -1.06 13.53
N ASN A 76 6.49 -1.84 13.56
CA ASN A 76 5.71 -2.08 14.75
C ASN A 76 6.10 -3.38 15.45
N VAL A 77 6.12 -4.48 14.70
CA VAL A 77 6.44 -5.83 15.20
C VAL A 77 7.78 -6.31 14.67
N TYR A 78 8.01 -6.11 13.38
CA TYR A 78 9.26 -6.46 12.71
C TYR A 78 10.07 -5.21 12.43
N GLU A 79 11.37 -5.28 12.70
CA GLU A 79 12.31 -4.26 12.27
C GLU A 79 13.07 -4.70 11.03
N THR A 80 13.46 -3.71 10.23
CA THR A 80 14.22 -3.89 9.00
C THR A 80 15.68 -3.51 9.19
N LEU A 81 16.57 -4.00 8.32
CA LEU A 81 17.99 -3.66 8.36
C LEU A 81 18.22 -2.15 8.21
N VAL A 82 17.48 -1.53 7.31
CA VAL A 82 17.46 -0.08 7.07
C VAL A 82 16.01 0.38 7.19
N THR A 83 15.73 1.62 7.55
CA THR A 83 14.37 2.18 7.55
C THR A 83 14.31 3.46 6.71
N VAL A 84 13.14 4.06 6.58
CA VAL A 84 12.94 5.36 5.95
C VAL A 84 12.13 6.28 6.87
N ASP A 85 12.37 7.58 6.76
CA ASP A 85 11.56 8.60 7.43
C ASP A 85 10.32 8.99 6.58
N GLN A 86 9.56 9.96 7.09
CA GLN A 86 8.35 10.45 6.42
C GLN A 86 8.62 11.28 5.16
N ASP A 87 9.89 11.57 4.86
CA ASP A 87 10.36 12.18 3.61
C ASP A 87 10.97 11.13 2.65
N ASN A 88 10.79 9.83 2.92
CA ASN A 88 11.37 8.71 2.17
C ASN A 88 12.90 8.70 2.12
N LYS A 89 13.56 9.27 3.13
CA LYS A 89 15.02 9.24 3.24
C LYS A 89 15.47 8.03 4.07
N LEU A 90 16.49 7.34 3.60
CA LEU A 90 17.09 6.20 4.30
C LEU A 90 17.57 6.62 5.69
N GLN A 91 17.19 5.83 6.68
CA GLN A 91 17.54 6.01 8.09
C GLN A 91 18.12 4.70 8.66
N PRO A 92 18.96 4.76 9.71
CA PRO A 92 19.34 3.58 10.47
C PRO A 92 18.12 2.81 10.99
N GLY A 93 18.13 1.48 10.76
CA GLY A 93 17.23 0.52 11.37
C GLY A 93 18.02 -0.39 12.32
N LEU A 94 17.94 -1.71 12.15
CA LEU A 94 18.81 -2.66 12.85
C LEU A 94 20.28 -2.45 12.48
N ALA A 95 20.57 -2.02 11.25
CA ALA A 95 21.88 -1.52 10.88
C ALA A 95 22.04 -0.06 11.29
N THR A 96 22.98 0.22 12.16
CA THR A 96 23.32 1.57 12.64
C THR A 96 24.11 2.39 11.62
N SER A 97 24.77 1.71 10.68
CA SER A 97 25.52 2.31 9.58
C SER A 97 25.77 1.30 8.47
N TRP A 98 26.08 1.83 7.28
CA TRP A 98 26.43 1.01 6.12
C TRP A 98 27.50 1.68 5.28
N LYS A 99 28.16 0.87 4.47
CA LYS A 99 29.14 1.33 3.49
C LYS A 99 29.04 0.49 2.23
N THR A 100 28.89 1.16 1.09
CA THR A 100 29.01 0.55 -0.24
C THR A 100 30.43 0.73 -0.74
N SER A 101 31.03 -0.28 -1.38
CA SER A 101 32.31 -0.20 -2.05
C SER A 101 32.24 0.69 -3.30
N ASP A 102 33.38 1.23 -3.73
CA ASP A 102 33.43 2.16 -4.86
C ASP A 102 32.92 1.55 -6.19
N ASP A 103 33.02 0.23 -6.33
CA ASP A 103 32.52 -0.52 -7.47
C ASP A 103 31.03 -0.89 -7.35
N GLY A 104 30.39 -0.55 -6.23
CA GLY A 104 28.98 -0.85 -5.96
C GLY A 104 28.67 -2.33 -5.70
N LEU A 105 29.69 -3.20 -5.62
CA LEU A 105 29.49 -4.65 -5.53
C LEU A 105 29.44 -5.20 -4.12
N THR A 106 29.86 -4.44 -3.11
CA THR A 106 29.86 -4.89 -1.72
C THR A 106 29.18 -3.86 -0.83
N VAL A 107 28.17 -4.29 -0.09
CA VAL A 107 27.51 -3.48 0.95
C VAL A 107 27.79 -4.12 2.29
N THR A 108 28.42 -3.36 3.19
CA THR A 108 28.71 -3.77 4.56
C THR A 108 27.79 -3.03 5.51
N LEU A 109 26.99 -3.76 6.28
CA LEU A 109 26.10 -3.23 7.30
C LEU A 109 26.68 -3.49 8.68
N THR A 110 26.63 -2.49 9.58
CA THR A 110 26.99 -2.66 11.00
C THR A 110 25.72 -2.68 11.82
N LEU A 111 25.42 -3.81 12.47
CA LEU A 111 24.21 -3.99 13.25
C LEU A 111 24.36 -3.45 14.69
N GLN A 112 23.24 -3.03 15.26
CA GLN A 112 23.16 -2.72 16.67
C GLN A 112 23.35 -4.00 17.51
N SER A 113 24.10 -3.89 18.59
CA SER A 113 24.27 -4.99 19.54
C SER A 113 23.25 -4.95 20.67
N GLY A 114 22.93 -6.11 21.25
CA GLY A 114 22.04 -6.22 22.41
C GLY A 114 20.55 -6.17 22.06
N VAL A 115 20.22 -6.31 20.78
CA VAL A 115 18.82 -6.47 20.32
C VAL A 115 18.33 -7.88 20.67
N THR A 116 17.07 -8.00 21.06
CA THR A 116 16.42 -9.29 21.33
C THR A 116 15.10 -9.39 20.58
N PHE A 117 14.77 -10.59 20.13
CA PHE A 117 13.44 -10.91 19.64
C PHE A 117 12.43 -11.00 20.81
N SER A 118 11.16 -10.94 20.48
CA SER A 118 10.04 -11.02 21.45
C SER A 118 9.98 -12.33 22.24
N ASN A 119 10.65 -13.38 21.78
CA ASN A 119 10.80 -14.66 22.48
C ASN A 119 12.03 -14.73 23.41
N GLY A 120 12.86 -13.67 23.43
CA GLY A 120 14.05 -13.54 24.26
C GLY A 120 15.35 -14.03 23.61
N HIS A 121 15.34 -14.55 22.38
CA HIS A 121 16.56 -14.86 21.64
C HIS A 121 17.30 -13.57 21.27
N THR A 122 18.62 -13.63 21.25
CA THR A 122 19.46 -12.49 20.79
C THR A 122 19.42 -12.39 19.28
N LEU A 123 19.18 -11.19 18.76
CA LEU A 123 19.30 -10.91 17.35
C LEU A 123 20.75 -10.55 17.03
N ASP A 124 21.33 -11.24 16.04
CA ASP A 124 22.67 -10.95 15.54
C ASP A 124 22.76 -11.03 14.00
N ALA A 125 23.96 -10.86 13.46
CA ALA A 125 24.17 -10.85 12.02
C ALA A 125 23.91 -12.23 11.36
N SER A 126 23.85 -13.33 12.10
CA SER A 126 23.49 -14.65 11.55
C SER A 126 21.99 -14.72 11.20
N ASP A 127 21.14 -14.04 11.98
CA ASP A 127 19.70 -13.94 11.69
C ASP A 127 19.45 -13.12 10.43
N ALA A 128 20.17 -12.02 10.26
CA ALA A 128 20.07 -11.19 9.06
C ALA A 128 20.53 -11.96 7.81
N VAL A 129 21.66 -12.69 7.88
CA VAL A 129 22.13 -13.55 6.79
C VAL A 129 21.11 -14.63 6.46
N TRP A 130 20.59 -15.31 7.48
CA TRP A 130 19.57 -16.34 7.30
C TRP A 130 18.31 -15.75 6.66
N SER A 131 17.81 -14.62 7.12
CA SER A 131 16.61 -13.95 6.59
C SER A 131 16.74 -13.61 5.11
N LEU A 132 17.86 -13.00 4.71
CA LEU A 132 18.13 -12.68 3.31
C LEU A 132 18.23 -13.93 2.43
N GLN A 133 18.87 -14.99 2.93
CA GLN A 133 18.94 -16.27 2.22
C GLN A 133 17.56 -16.94 2.07
N GLN A 134 16.69 -16.83 3.09
CA GLN A 134 15.32 -17.35 3.02
C GLN A 134 14.48 -16.56 2.01
N ASN A 135 14.62 -15.25 1.90
CA ASN A 135 13.93 -14.45 0.89
C ASN A 135 14.24 -14.97 -0.52
N VAL A 136 15.51 -15.21 -0.82
CA VAL A 136 15.95 -15.74 -2.13
C VAL A 136 15.47 -17.18 -2.34
N THR A 137 15.65 -18.04 -1.33
CA THR A 137 15.31 -19.48 -1.44
C THR A 137 13.82 -19.70 -1.67
N ASN A 138 12.98 -18.92 -0.96
CA ASN A 138 11.53 -19.04 -0.98
C ASN A 138 10.87 -18.15 -2.04
N LYS A 139 11.64 -17.34 -2.77
CA LYS A 139 11.15 -16.38 -3.76
C LYS A 139 10.05 -15.50 -3.19
N VAL A 140 10.36 -14.88 -2.05
CA VAL A 140 9.46 -13.94 -1.40
C VAL A 140 9.10 -12.82 -2.39
N ALA A 141 7.91 -12.24 -2.27
CA ALA A 141 7.49 -11.15 -3.14
C ALA A 141 8.58 -10.05 -3.18
N ASP A 142 8.78 -9.49 -4.35
CA ASP A 142 9.74 -8.42 -4.64
C ASP A 142 11.22 -8.81 -4.47
N VAL A 143 11.54 -10.11 -4.34
CA VAL A 143 12.91 -10.59 -4.09
C VAL A 143 13.93 -10.13 -5.14
N ASP A 144 13.48 -9.86 -6.35
CA ASP A 144 14.32 -9.37 -7.45
C ASP A 144 14.90 -7.96 -7.16
N GLU A 145 14.28 -7.20 -6.24
CA GLU A 145 14.81 -5.91 -5.77
C GLU A 145 16.14 -6.05 -4.99
N LEU A 146 16.43 -7.25 -4.43
CA LEU A 146 17.74 -7.50 -3.84
C LEU A 146 18.88 -7.51 -4.89
N GLY A 147 18.53 -7.63 -6.17
CA GLY A 147 19.47 -7.75 -7.27
C GLY A 147 20.19 -9.11 -7.30
N ASP A 148 21.25 -9.18 -8.10
CA ASP A 148 22.03 -10.42 -8.31
C ASP A 148 22.94 -10.69 -7.08
N LEU A 149 22.38 -11.27 -6.01
CA LEU A 149 23.15 -11.64 -4.80
C LEU A 149 24.17 -12.74 -5.12
N ALA A 150 25.47 -12.42 -5.00
CA ALA A 150 26.53 -13.41 -5.12
C ALA A 150 26.79 -14.13 -3.78
N SER A 151 26.76 -13.41 -2.65
CA SER A 151 26.84 -13.97 -1.32
C SER A 151 26.35 -13.03 -0.24
N VAL A 152 25.93 -13.60 0.89
CA VAL A 152 25.65 -12.87 2.13
C VAL A 152 26.40 -13.56 3.26
N ALA A 153 27.19 -12.83 4.05
CA ALA A 153 28.04 -13.38 5.10
C ALA A 153 28.02 -12.49 6.36
N ASN A 154 28.29 -13.10 7.51
CA ASN A 154 28.44 -12.44 8.79
C ASN A 154 29.84 -12.74 9.39
N PRO A 155 30.87 -11.94 9.11
CA PRO A 155 32.21 -12.15 9.64
C PRO A 155 32.29 -12.10 11.17
N ASN A 156 31.30 -11.47 11.81
CA ASN A 156 31.11 -11.44 13.26
C ASN A 156 29.63 -11.16 13.57
N ALA A 157 29.26 -11.18 14.86
CA ALA A 157 27.87 -11.04 15.30
C ALA A 157 27.19 -9.69 14.97
N THR A 158 27.94 -8.67 14.58
CA THR A 158 27.40 -7.33 14.30
C THR A 158 27.68 -6.83 12.89
N THR A 159 28.20 -7.67 12.01
CA THR A 159 28.53 -7.25 10.64
C THR A 159 27.89 -8.17 9.63
N VAL A 160 27.13 -7.60 8.72
CA VAL A 160 26.60 -8.30 7.53
C VAL A 160 27.31 -7.75 6.30
N VAL A 161 27.80 -8.65 5.46
CA VAL A 161 28.45 -8.31 4.17
C VAL A 161 27.62 -8.92 3.06
N ILE A 162 27.06 -8.07 2.22
CA ILE A 162 26.29 -8.44 1.02
C ILE A 162 27.20 -8.22 -0.18
N THR A 163 27.43 -9.27 -0.97
CA THR A 163 28.20 -9.17 -2.22
C THR A 163 27.24 -9.41 -3.39
N LEU A 164 27.31 -8.54 -4.38
CA LEU A 164 26.50 -8.54 -5.58
C LEU A 164 27.32 -8.95 -6.80
N ALA A 165 26.70 -9.57 -7.78
CA ALA A 165 27.32 -9.85 -9.08
C ALA A 165 27.30 -8.62 -10.01
N LYS A 166 26.35 -7.68 -9.77
CA LYS A 166 26.25 -6.38 -10.43
C LYS A 166 25.87 -5.32 -9.39
N PRO A 167 26.21 -4.05 -9.59
CA PRO A 167 25.75 -2.97 -8.71
C PRO A 167 24.23 -2.96 -8.58
N ASN A 168 23.73 -2.63 -7.40
CA ASN A 168 22.31 -2.41 -7.14
C ASN A 168 22.14 -1.15 -6.26
N PRO A 169 21.97 0.03 -6.85
CA PRO A 169 21.85 1.28 -6.11
C PRO A 169 20.58 1.35 -5.24
N THR A 170 19.57 0.52 -5.51
CA THR A 170 18.33 0.47 -4.72
C THR A 170 18.33 -0.58 -3.62
N LEU A 171 19.42 -1.33 -3.43
CA LEU A 171 19.50 -2.40 -2.41
C LEU A 171 19.12 -1.91 -1.01
N LEU A 172 19.60 -0.76 -0.57
CA LEU A 172 19.30 -0.22 0.76
C LEU A 172 17.81 0.14 0.90
N ARG A 173 17.15 0.57 -0.18
CA ARG A 173 15.70 0.80 -0.21
C ARG A 173 14.93 -0.52 -0.13
N ALA A 174 15.34 -1.54 -0.88
CA ALA A 174 14.77 -2.89 -0.75
C ALA A 174 14.91 -3.42 0.69
N LEU A 175 16.05 -3.16 1.33
CA LEU A 175 16.30 -3.53 2.73
C LEU A 175 15.57 -2.64 3.75
N SER A 176 14.87 -1.60 3.32
CA SER A 176 13.99 -0.83 4.18
C SER A 176 12.55 -1.35 4.20
N GLY A 177 12.17 -2.23 3.28
CA GLY A 177 10.86 -2.89 3.19
C GLY A 177 10.88 -4.33 3.73
N ARG A 178 9.93 -5.14 3.24
CA ARG A 178 9.76 -6.56 3.64
C ARG A 178 11.03 -7.40 3.51
N LEU A 179 11.86 -7.10 2.51
CA LEU A 179 13.10 -7.86 2.24
C LEU A 179 14.20 -7.63 3.27
N GLY A 180 14.14 -6.52 4.00
CA GLY A 180 15.08 -6.19 5.07
C GLY A 180 14.66 -6.62 6.46
N ILE A 181 13.50 -7.25 6.62
CA ILE A 181 13.05 -7.78 7.91
C ILE A 181 14.01 -8.88 8.38
N VAL A 182 14.42 -8.80 9.66
CA VAL A 182 15.23 -9.82 10.29
C VAL A 182 14.33 -10.73 11.14
N TYR A 183 14.32 -12.02 10.79
CA TYR A 183 13.59 -13.06 11.50
C TYR A 183 14.53 -13.89 12.37
N ASP A 184 14.02 -14.42 13.46
CA ASP A 184 14.74 -15.31 14.36
C ASP A 184 15.05 -16.66 13.68
N SER A 185 16.31 -16.88 13.35
CA SER A 185 16.80 -18.09 12.65
C SER A 185 16.65 -19.35 13.51
N GLU A 186 16.73 -19.23 14.86
CA GLU A 186 16.53 -20.32 15.79
C GLU A 186 15.05 -20.74 15.90
N SER A 187 14.12 -19.86 15.52
CA SER A 187 12.67 -20.12 15.50
C SER A 187 12.13 -20.38 14.09
N SER A 188 12.95 -20.89 13.18
CA SER A 188 12.60 -21.16 11.79
C SER A 188 11.39 -22.09 11.59
N SER A 189 11.08 -22.94 12.58
CA SER A 189 9.93 -23.84 12.58
C SER A 189 8.67 -23.24 13.28
N ALA A 190 8.73 -22.00 13.75
CA ALA A 190 7.59 -21.38 14.42
C ALA A 190 6.46 -21.05 13.41
N ASP A 191 5.23 -21.08 13.90
CA ASP A 191 4.05 -20.65 13.14
C ASP A 191 3.96 -19.11 13.09
N TYR A 192 4.73 -18.49 12.21
CA TYR A 192 4.71 -17.04 12.01
C TYR A 192 3.37 -16.52 11.50
N GLN A 193 2.52 -17.36 10.90
CA GLN A 193 1.20 -16.93 10.41
C GLN A 193 0.29 -16.46 11.55
N ARG A 194 0.47 -17.04 12.73
CA ARG A 194 -0.36 -16.77 13.92
C ARG A 194 0.41 -16.13 15.07
N LYS A 195 1.72 -16.28 15.11
CA LYS A 195 2.58 -15.80 16.19
C LYS A 195 3.81 -15.12 15.62
N ALA A 196 3.75 -13.82 15.50
CA ALA A 196 4.90 -13.02 15.08
C ALA A 196 6.00 -13.05 16.15
N ILE A 197 7.24 -13.31 15.70
CA ILE A 197 8.44 -13.19 16.52
C ILE A 197 9.29 -12.11 15.87
N GLY A 198 9.23 -10.90 16.37
CA GLY A 198 9.95 -9.72 15.86
C GLY A 198 10.74 -9.05 16.96
N SER A 199 11.51 -8.03 16.60
CA SER A 199 12.34 -7.23 17.50
C SER A 199 11.79 -5.82 17.76
N GLY A 200 10.60 -5.50 17.18
CA GLY A 200 10.02 -4.17 17.16
C GLY A 200 9.49 -3.67 18.51
N PRO A 201 9.01 -2.40 18.54
CA PRO A 201 8.49 -1.74 19.74
C PRO A 201 7.21 -2.37 20.30
N PHE A 202 6.54 -3.21 19.51
CA PHE A 202 5.34 -3.94 19.93
C PHE A 202 5.49 -5.44 19.70
N THR A 203 4.72 -6.20 20.46
CA THR A 203 4.49 -7.64 20.27
C THR A 203 3.01 -7.88 19.97
N VAL A 204 2.68 -8.95 19.25
CA VAL A 204 1.29 -9.31 18.99
C VAL A 204 0.68 -9.94 20.24
N ALA A 205 -0.36 -9.29 20.78
CA ALA A 205 -1.13 -9.78 21.92
C ALA A 205 -2.32 -10.64 21.50
N ASP A 206 -3.02 -10.23 20.41
CA ASP A 206 -4.12 -11.00 19.80
C ASP A 206 -4.18 -10.72 18.30
N PHE A 207 -4.61 -11.72 17.54
CA PHE A 207 -4.77 -11.61 16.09
C PHE A 207 -5.95 -12.43 15.59
N GLN A 208 -6.89 -11.75 14.97
CA GLN A 208 -8.04 -12.32 14.30
C GLN A 208 -7.99 -11.93 12.82
N PRO A 209 -7.53 -12.84 11.92
CA PRO A 209 -7.36 -12.55 10.50
C PRO A 209 -8.60 -11.93 9.88
N GLY A 210 -8.41 -10.86 9.11
CA GLY A 210 -9.51 -10.15 8.47
C GLY A 210 -10.47 -9.45 9.44
N HIS A 211 -10.09 -9.24 10.71
CA HIS A 211 -10.96 -8.62 11.70
C HIS A 211 -10.25 -7.65 12.64
N SER A 212 -9.26 -8.11 13.40
CA SER A 212 -8.54 -7.26 14.36
C SER A 212 -7.13 -7.73 14.63
N LEU A 213 -6.27 -6.79 15.01
CA LEU A 213 -4.91 -7.02 15.48
C LEU A 213 -4.65 -6.17 16.72
N LYS A 214 -4.27 -6.81 17.83
CA LYS A 214 -3.90 -6.13 19.06
C LYS A 214 -2.40 -6.23 19.30
N LEU A 215 -1.76 -5.10 19.46
CA LEU A 215 -0.35 -4.96 19.73
C LEU A 215 -0.14 -4.49 21.18
N ALA A 216 0.75 -5.15 21.91
CA ALA A 216 1.18 -4.74 23.24
C ALA A 216 2.63 -4.22 23.18
N ARG A 217 2.91 -3.14 23.91
CA ARG A 217 4.25 -2.58 24.01
C ARG A 217 5.27 -3.64 24.45
N SER A 218 6.39 -3.69 23.76
CA SER A 218 7.51 -4.54 24.11
C SER A 218 8.30 -3.90 25.26
N ASP A 219 8.38 -4.59 26.41
CA ASP A 219 9.19 -4.13 27.53
C ASP A 219 10.69 -4.34 27.32
N THR A 220 11.06 -5.23 26.40
CA THR A 220 12.44 -5.59 26.06
C THR A 220 12.95 -4.88 24.81
N TYR A 221 12.16 -3.97 24.24
CA TYR A 221 12.58 -3.22 23.04
C TYR A 221 13.86 -2.42 23.33
N HIS A 222 14.82 -2.52 22.43
CA HIS A 222 16.16 -1.92 22.57
C HIS A 222 16.17 -0.40 22.34
N GLY A 223 15.16 0.14 21.63
CA GLY A 223 15.00 1.56 21.34
C GLY A 223 14.11 2.29 22.34
N THR A 224 13.59 3.44 21.93
CA THR A 224 12.60 4.18 22.71
C THR A 224 11.30 3.38 22.78
N LYS A 225 10.86 3.08 24.01
CA LYS A 225 9.61 2.34 24.20
C LYS A 225 8.42 3.07 23.58
N ALA A 226 7.49 2.30 23.03
CA ALA A 226 6.24 2.86 22.52
C ALA A 226 5.51 3.68 23.57
N ALA A 227 4.87 4.78 23.16
CA ALA A 227 4.14 5.67 24.06
C ALA A 227 2.88 4.98 24.62
N SER A 228 2.10 4.32 23.76
CA SER A 228 0.94 3.52 24.19
C SER A 228 1.35 2.14 24.67
N ASN A 229 0.64 1.60 25.70
CA ASN A 229 0.85 0.23 26.16
C ASN A 229 0.19 -0.78 25.22
N VAL A 230 -0.98 -0.45 24.69
CA VAL A 230 -1.77 -1.31 23.81
C VAL A 230 -2.37 -0.49 22.68
N VAL A 231 -2.17 -0.95 21.45
CA VAL A 231 -2.82 -0.43 20.25
C VAL A 231 -3.65 -1.55 19.62
N GLU A 232 -4.90 -1.26 19.25
CA GLU A 232 -5.78 -2.22 18.62
C GLU A 232 -6.24 -1.72 17.27
N PHE A 233 -5.99 -2.51 16.24
CA PHE A 233 -6.54 -2.28 14.91
C PHE A 233 -7.84 -3.03 14.74
N MET A 234 -8.82 -2.37 14.10
CA MET A 234 -10.13 -2.94 13.77
C MET A 234 -10.43 -2.69 12.30
N GLN A 235 -10.88 -3.73 11.58
CA GLN A 235 -11.27 -3.58 10.19
C GLN A 235 -12.66 -2.97 10.06
N TYR A 236 -12.76 -1.97 9.19
CA TYR A 236 -14.00 -1.32 8.76
C TYR A 236 -14.09 -1.35 7.24
N SER A 237 -14.94 -2.19 6.70
CA SER A 237 -15.23 -2.24 5.26
C SER A 237 -16.28 -1.20 4.81
N ASP A 238 -16.94 -0.55 5.77
CA ASP A 238 -18.00 0.44 5.53
C ASP A 238 -17.58 1.81 6.05
N ALA A 239 -17.51 2.80 5.14
CA ALA A 239 -17.07 4.16 5.45
C ALA A 239 -18.02 4.91 6.39
N ASP A 240 -19.33 4.62 6.36
CA ASP A 240 -20.30 5.25 7.26
C ASP A 240 -20.17 4.68 8.67
N ALA A 241 -19.95 3.35 8.80
CA ALA A 241 -19.67 2.71 10.08
C ALA A 241 -18.36 3.24 10.70
N LEU A 242 -17.29 3.39 9.90
CA LEU A 242 -16.02 4.01 10.31
C LEU A 242 -16.23 5.45 10.79
N SER A 243 -16.93 6.27 10.00
CA SER A 243 -17.21 7.67 10.31
C SER A 243 -18.04 7.81 11.59
N LYS A 244 -19.01 6.91 11.78
CA LYS A 244 -19.81 6.87 13.01
C LYS A 244 -18.95 6.51 14.22
N ALA A 245 -18.11 5.47 14.13
CA ALA A 245 -17.23 5.02 15.21
C ALA A 245 -16.24 6.12 15.67
N LEU A 246 -15.69 6.89 14.72
CA LEU A 246 -14.86 8.07 15.01
C LEU A 246 -15.67 9.18 15.71
N THR A 247 -16.90 9.43 15.25
CA THR A 247 -17.74 10.54 15.77
C THR A 247 -18.28 10.22 17.16
N ASP A 248 -18.64 8.98 17.46
CA ASP A 248 -19.16 8.58 18.78
C ASP A 248 -18.04 8.22 19.79
N GLY A 249 -16.77 8.24 19.35
CA GLY A 249 -15.60 8.01 20.20
C GLY A 249 -15.37 6.54 20.54
N SER A 250 -15.99 5.60 19.83
CA SER A 250 -15.67 4.15 19.93
C SER A 250 -14.40 3.78 19.17
N LEU A 251 -13.91 4.67 18.32
CA LEU A 251 -12.66 4.57 17.59
C LEU A 251 -11.86 5.88 17.78
N ASP A 252 -10.58 5.76 18.09
CA ASP A 252 -9.73 6.91 18.39
C ASP A 252 -9.07 7.51 17.14
N MET A 253 -8.79 6.67 16.13
CA MET A 253 -8.10 7.08 14.91
C MET A 253 -8.51 6.17 13.75
N ALA A 254 -8.41 6.67 12.53
CA ALA A 254 -8.45 5.86 11.31
C ALA A 254 -7.43 6.37 10.28
N ALA A 255 -6.69 5.43 9.66
CA ALA A 255 -5.67 5.73 8.66
C ALA A 255 -5.26 4.47 7.85
N PRO A 256 -5.18 4.56 6.51
CA PRO A 256 -5.66 5.68 5.71
C PRO A 256 -7.19 5.73 5.66
N VAL A 257 -7.75 6.91 5.38
CA VAL A 257 -9.17 7.04 5.04
C VAL A 257 -9.32 7.68 3.66
N SER A 258 -10.47 7.46 3.02
CA SER A 258 -10.77 8.08 1.73
C SER A 258 -10.89 9.61 1.87
N ALA A 259 -10.62 10.34 0.79
CA ALA A 259 -10.79 11.78 0.74
C ALA A 259 -12.23 12.22 1.06
N SER A 260 -13.24 11.43 0.67
CA SER A 260 -14.65 11.69 1.00
C SER A 260 -14.92 11.57 2.49
N THR A 261 -14.41 10.51 3.13
CA THR A 261 -14.48 10.32 4.59
C THR A 261 -13.79 11.47 5.34
N ALA A 262 -12.57 11.82 4.92
CA ALA A 262 -11.81 12.93 5.49
C ALA A 262 -12.58 14.26 5.39
N THR A 263 -13.14 14.56 4.22
CA THR A 263 -13.95 15.76 3.99
C THR A 263 -15.21 15.78 4.87
N GLY A 264 -15.92 14.66 4.99
CA GLY A 264 -17.14 14.53 5.80
C GLY A 264 -16.89 14.67 7.30
N LEU A 265 -15.69 14.36 7.76
CA LEU A 265 -15.28 14.44 9.17
C LEU A 265 -14.51 15.73 9.51
N ASN A 266 -14.08 16.48 8.51
CA ASN A 266 -13.35 17.72 8.73
C ASN A 266 -14.23 18.76 9.44
N GLY A 267 -13.70 19.36 10.51
CA GLY A 267 -14.41 20.32 11.34
C GLY A 267 -15.43 19.72 12.32
N LYS A 268 -15.50 18.39 12.47
CA LYS A 268 -16.29 17.75 13.53
C LYS A 268 -15.60 17.94 14.88
N ASP A 269 -16.40 18.26 15.90
CA ASP A 269 -15.91 18.45 17.26
C ASP A 269 -15.18 17.18 17.77
N GLY A 270 -14.02 17.39 18.37
CA GLY A 270 -13.21 16.31 18.94
C GLY A 270 -12.37 15.52 17.94
N LEU A 271 -12.47 15.83 16.63
CA LEU A 271 -11.69 15.18 15.58
C LEU A 271 -10.70 16.15 14.91
N THR A 272 -9.60 15.61 14.44
CA THR A 272 -8.60 16.29 13.61
C THR A 272 -8.40 15.47 12.34
N VAL A 273 -8.45 16.13 11.19
CA VAL A 273 -8.10 15.55 9.89
C VAL A 273 -6.71 16.05 9.51
N LYS A 274 -5.81 15.13 9.19
CA LYS A 274 -4.47 15.43 8.68
C LYS A 274 -4.30 14.86 7.28
N GLU A 275 -3.64 15.65 6.44
CA GLU A 275 -3.17 15.22 5.13
C GLU A 275 -1.69 14.87 5.24
N GLY A 276 -1.26 13.85 4.52
CA GLY A 276 0.11 13.40 4.47
C GLY A 276 0.55 13.03 3.06
N ALA A 277 1.85 13.00 2.85
CA ALA A 277 2.42 12.63 1.57
C ALA A 277 2.42 11.09 1.38
N THR A 278 2.38 10.69 0.12
CA THR A 278 2.61 9.31 -0.34
C THR A 278 3.54 9.32 -1.55
N THR A 279 3.98 8.15 -1.98
CA THR A 279 4.65 7.92 -3.26
C THR A 279 3.66 7.53 -4.38
N ASP A 280 2.38 7.42 -4.05
CA ASP A 280 1.34 6.98 -4.99
C ASP A 280 1.14 7.98 -6.12
N LYS A 281 1.11 7.47 -7.34
CA LYS A 281 0.98 8.25 -8.59
C LYS A 281 -0.24 7.78 -9.35
N VAL A 282 -1.09 8.70 -9.78
CA VAL A 282 -2.21 8.42 -10.67
C VAL A 282 -1.85 8.85 -12.08
N LEU A 283 -2.07 7.96 -13.04
CA LEU A 283 -1.73 8.20 -14.43
C LEU A 283 -2.87 7.75 -15.36
N LEU A 284 -2.94 8.39 -16.52
CA LEU A 284 -3.63 7.88 -17.69
C LEU A 284 -2.61 7.03 -18.44
N ALA A 285 -2.69 5.73 -18.25
CA ALA A 285 -1.79 4.76 -18.84
C ALA A 285 -2.12 4.55 -20.33
N TYR A 286 -1.08 4.40 -21.13
CA TYR A 286 -1.14 4.17 -22.55
C TYR A 286 -0.69 2.75 -22.89
N ASN A 287 -1.48 2.03 -23.69
CA ASN A 287 -1.01 0.80 -24.32
C ASN A 287 -0.21 1.17 -25.59
N ASN A 288 1.11 1.06 -25.50
CA ASN A 288 2.00 1.44 -26.61
C ASN A 288 2.23 0.28 -27.61
N GLY A 289 1.50 -0.84 -27.45
CA GLY A 289 1.64 -2.01 -28.33
C GLY A 289 1.27 -1.71 -29.79
N THR A 290 1.83 -2.49 -30.70
CA THR A 290 1.73 -2.28 -32.16
C THR A 290 0.30 -2.28 -32.70
N ASP A 291 -0.63 -2.93 -31.99
CA ASP A 291 -2.04 -2.98 -32.37
C ASP A 291 -2.86 -1.79 -31.81
N SER A 292 -2.23 -0.95 -30.96
CA SER A 292 -2.84 0.24 -30.39
C SER A 292 -2.54 1.48 -31.23
N LEU A 293 -3.49 2.41 -31.25
CA LEU A 293 -3.25 3.75 -31.79
C LEU A 293 -2.07 4.43 -31.08
N LEU A 294 -1.88 4.16 -29.79
CA LEU A 294 -0.85 4.80 -28.97
C LEU A 294 0.55 4.18 -29.17
N SER A 295 0.70 3.26 -30.13
CA SER A 295 2.02 2.91 -30.68
C SER A 295 2.71 4.08 -31.37
N ASP A 296 1.91 5.05 -31.87
CA ASP A 296 2.43 6.28 -32.50
C ASP A 296 2.71 7.36 -31.43
N GLU A 297 3.97 7.77 -31.33
CA GLU A 297 4.44 8.80 -30.40
C GLU A 297 3.67 10.12 -30.53
N GLN A 298 3.34 10.53 -31.78
CA GLN A 298 2.63 11.78 -32.02
C GLN A 298 1.17 11.70 -31.52
N ALA A 299 0.56 10.51 -31.62
CA ALA A 299 -0.76 10.28 -31.00
C ALA A 299 -0.69 10.45 -29.48
N ARG A 300 0.31 9.83 -28.82
CA ARG A 300 0.51 9.99 -27.38
C ARG A 300 0.71 11.44 -26.95
N LYS A 301 1.55 12.18 -27.67
CA LYS A 301 1.78 13.62 -27.44
C LYS A 301 0.51 14.45 -27.62
N ALA A 302 -0.34 14.09 -28.60
CA ALA A 302 -1.62 14.77 -28.80
C ALA A 302 -2.54 14.60 -27.57
N PHE A 303 -2.61 13.41 -26.99
CA PHE A 303 -3.36 13.18 -25.74
C PHE A 303 -2.77 13.99 -24.57
N ARG A 304 -1.45 14.05 -24.42
CA ARG A 304 -0.80 14.84 -23.37
C ARG A 304 -1.09 16.34 -23.47
N TYR A 305 -1.16 16.90 -24.66
CA TYR A 305 -1.60 18.30 -24.87
C TYR A 305 -3.10 18.49 -24.63
N GLN A 306 -3.92 17.46 -24.87
CA GLN A 306 -5.38 17.53 -24.75
C GLN A 306 -5.84 17.45 -23.29
N ILE A 307 -5.13 16.69 -22.45
CA ILE A 307 -5.50 16.46 -21.06
C ILE A 307 -4.96 17.60 -20.19
N ASP A 308 -5.86 18.28 -19.48
CA ASP A 308 -5.52 19.26 -18.45
C ASP A 308 -5.20 18.55 -17.12
N ALA A 309 -3.99 17.98 -17.03
CA ALA A 309 -3.53 17.27 -15.83
C ALA A 309 -3.52 18.20 -14.60
N ALA A 310 -3.17 19.48 -14.76
CA ALA A 310 -3.19 20.46 -13.68
C ALA A 310 -4.61 20.76 -13.19
N GLY A 311 -5.57 20.91 -14.12
CA GLY A 311 -6.98 21.05 -13.80
C GLY A 311 -7.57 19.82 -13.14
N ILE A 312 -7.20 18.62 -13.61
CA ILE A 312 -7.58 17.34 -12.98
C ILE A 312 -7.04 17.31 -11.55
N ALA A 313 -5.73 17.51 -11.34
CA ALA A 313 -5.13 17.49 -10.01
C ALA A 313 -5.79 18.49 -9.06
N SER A 314 -6.12 19.69 -9.54
CA SER A 314 -6.80 20.72 -8.73
C SER A 314 -8.23 20.33 -8.34
N ALA A 315 -8.89 19.49 -9.13
CA ALA A 315 -10.26 19.03 -8.90
C ALA A 315 -10.34 17.75 -8.05
N GLN A 316 -9.26 16.98 -7.97
CA GLN A 316 -9.23 15.75 -7.18
C GLN A 316 -8.92 16.03 -5.71
N PRO A 317 -9.79 15.63 -4.77
CA PRO A 317 -9.60 15.92 -3.36
C PRO A 317 -8.42 15.16 -2.74
N ASP A 318 -7.98 14.07 -3.35
CA ASP A 318 -6.83 13.25 -2.93
C ASP A 318 -5.52 13.63 -3.65
N ALA A 319 -5.51 14.61 -4.55
CA ALA A 319 -4.29 15.03 -5.20
C ALA A 319 -3.43 15.92 -4.28
N ALA A 320 -2.15 15.60 -4.20
CA ALA A 320 -1.14 16.46 -3.57
C ALA A 320 -0.63 17.53 -4.54
N GLY A 321 -0.60 17.22 -5.84
CA GLY A 321 -0.18 18.13 -6.89
C GLY A 321 -0.09 17.42 -8.24
N ALA A 322 -0.10 18.19 -9.33
CA ALA A 322 0.10 17.65 -10.67
C ALA A 322 1.48 16.99 -10.80
N LEU A 323 1.54 15.94 -11.63
CA LEU A 323 2.75 15.17 -11.89
C LEU A 323 3.00 15.11 -13.40
N GLY A 324 4.21 15.40 -13.85
CA GLY A 324 4.55 15.42 -15.28
C GLY A 324 5.39 14.23 -15.75
N GLY A 325 5.74 13.33 -14.84
CA GLY A 325 6.61 12.18 -15.11
C GLY A 325 6.42 11.04 -14.11
N PRO A 326 7.16 9.93 -14.25
CA PRO A 326 6.94 8.69 -13.52
C PRO A 326 7.46 8.71 -12.07
N ILE A 327 8.24 9.69 -11.69
CA ILE A 327 8.90 9.77 -10.38
C ILE A 327 8.24 10.87 -9.55
N SER A 328 7.77 10.56 -8.35
CA SER A 328 7.16 11.51 -7.43
C SER A 328 8.22 12.29 -6.64
N LEU A 329 7.80 13.41 -6.02
CA LEU A 329 8.69 14.30 -5.26
C LEU A 329 9.50 13.58 -4.16
N LEU A 330 8.97 12.50 -3.63
CA LEU A 330 9.60 11.73 -2.54
C LEU A 330 10.51 10.59 -3.04
N GLU A 331 10.66 10.44 -4.34
CA GLU A 331 11.47 9.36 -4.93
C GLU A 331 12.78 9.91 -5.52
N PRO A 332 13.86 9.09 -5.51
CA PRO A 332 15.13 9.47 -6.14
C PRO A 332 14.98 9.74 -7.64
N GLY A 333 15.57 10.82 -8.10
CA GLY A 333 15.52 11.19 -9.53
C GLY A 333 14.28 12.04 -9.91
N TYR A 334 13.51 12.54 -8.93
CA TYR A 334 12.42 13.47 -9.21
C TYR A 334 12.90 14.71 -9.99
N GLU A 335 12.08 15.09 -10.96
CA GLU A 335 12.15 16.38 -11.64
C GLU A 335 10.73 16.87 -11.90
N ASP A 336 10.51 18.17 -11.75
CA ASP A 336 9.24 18.78 -12.17
C ASP A 336 9.19 18.79 -13.71
N LEU A 337 8.39 17.89 -14.26
CA LEU A 337 8.16 17.71 -15.71
C LEU A 337 6.78 18.20 -16.16
N THR A 338 6.02 18.88 -15.28
CA THR A 338 4.67 19.38 -15.59
C THR A 338 4.64 20.36 -16.76
N GLY A 339 5.76 21.03 -17.03
CA GLY A 339 5.91 21.97 -18.13
C GLY A 339 6.19 21.35 -19.50
N LEU A 340 6.39 20.03 -19.63
CA LEU A 340 6.70 19.39 -20.92
C LEU A 340 5.53 19.45 -21.90
N TYR A 341 4.32 19.23 -21.40
CA TYR A 341 3.09 19.24 -22.18
C TYR A 341 2.05 20.16 -21.51
N PRO A 342 2.21 21.49 -21.61
CA PRO A 342 1.20 22.41 -21.09
C PRO A 342 -0.10 22.19 -21.87
N HIS A 343 -1.24 22.15 -21.16
CA HIS A 343 -2.54 21.97 -21.79
C HIS A 343 -2.77 22.95 -22.95
N ASP A 344 -2.95 22.44 -24.15
CA ASP A 344 -3.18 23.22 -25.37
C ASP A 344 -4.09 22.43 -26.35
N GLU A 345 -5.40 22.71 -26.27
CA GLU A 345 -6.41 22.09 -27.14
C GLU A 345 -6.20 22.39 -28.62
N ASN A 346 -5.61 23.55 -28.98
CA ASN A 346 -5.32 23.88 -30.38
C ASN A 346 -4.18 23.02 -30.92
N GLN A 347 -3.11 22.89 -30.15
CA GLN A 347 -2.00 22.00 -30.48
C GLN A 347 -2.48 20.56 -30.63
N ALA A 348 -3.20 20.06 -29.64
CA ALA A 348 -3.79 18.72 -29.65
C ALA A 348 -4.69 18.50 -30.88
N GLY A 349 -5.58 19.47 -31.19
CA GLY A 349 -6.49 19.39 -32.31
C GLY A 349 -5.77 19.36 -33.68
N GLN A 350 -4.66 20.10 -33.82
CA GLN A 350 -3.82 20.02 -35.02
C GLN A 350 -3.20 18.62 -35.16
N MET A 351 -2.67 18.05 -34.08
CA MET A 351 -2.09 16.72 -34.08
C MET A 351 -3.14 15.65 -34.36
N PHE A 352 -4.28 15.67 -33.72
CA PHE A 352 -5.40 14.74 -33.97
C PHE A 352 -5.93 14.85 -35.41
N SER A 353 -5.92 16.05 -36.00
CA SER A 353 -6.35 16.24 -37.39
C SER A 353 -5.43 15.54 -38.41
N TYR A 354 -4.13 15.44 -38.08
CA TYR A 354 -3.17 14.71 -38.90
C TYR A 354 -3.47 13.20 -38.92
N PHE A 355 -3.84 12.63 -37.76
CA PHE A 355 -4.21 11.21 -37.63
C PHE A 355 -5.65 10.95 -38.07
N GLY A 356 -6.55 11.93 -37.95
CA GLY A 356 -8.00 11.78 -37.98
C GLY A 356 -8.60 11.26 -39.28
N ALA A 357 -7.91 11.39 -40.42
CA ALA A 357 -8.44 10.94 -41.69
C ALA A 357 -8.22 9.44 -41.98
N GLN A 358 -7.26 8.79 -41.28
CA GLN A 358 -6.84 7.43 -41.60
C GLN A 358 -6.97 6.44 -40.45
N TYR A 359 -6.88 6.86 -39.16
CA TYR A 359 -6.67 5.94 -38.03
C TYR A 359 -7.61 6.13 -36.85
N LEU A 360 -8.27 7.27 -36.67
CA LEU A 360 -8.98 7.61 -35.45
C LEU A 360 -10.46 7.77 -35.64
N THR A 361 -11.19 6.75 -35.21
CA THR A 361 -12.62 6.92 -34.98
C THR A 361 -12.94 6.83 -33.48
N THR A 362 -12.35 5.91 -32.75
CA THR A 362 -12.69 5.66 -31.36
C THR A 362 -11.48 5.08 -30.62
N VAL A 363 -11.25 5.50 -29.36
CA VAL A 363 -10.30 4.88 -28.41
C VAL A 363 -11.05 4.25 -27.25
N ASN A 364 -10.56 3.12 -26.78
CA ASN A 364 -11.15 2.41 -25.65
C ASN A 364 -10.48 2.86 -24.36
N LEU A 365 -11.24 3.51 -23.48
CA LEU A 365 -10.86 3.85 -22.11
C LEU A 365 -11.51 2.85 -21.17
N VAL A 366 -10.72 1.97 -20.57
CA VAL A 366 -11.18 0.88 -19.70
C VAL A 366 -10.72 1.16 -18.28
N VAL A 367 -11.63 1.22 -17.32
CA VAL A 367 -11.30 1.53 -15.93
C VAL A 367 -12.09 0.68 -14.94
N PRO A 368 -11.58 0.43 -13.72
CA PRO A 368 -12.39 -0.08 -12.63
C PRO A 368 -13.31 1.01 -12.07
N GLU A 369 -14.29 0.62 -11.25
CA GLU A 369 -15.33 1.52 -10.73
C GLU A 369 -14.76 2.73 -9.98
N GLU A 370 -13.67 2.56 -9.25
CA GLU A 370 -13.03 3.63 -8.46
C GLU A 370 -12.60 4.83 -9.30
N TYR A 371 -12.24 4.62 -10.57
CA TYR A 371 -11.82 5.69 -11.51
C TYR A 371 -12.92 6.19 -12.44
N ARG A 372 -14.18 5.76 -12.28
CA ARG A 372 -15.29 6.17 -13.14
C ARG A 372 -15.35 7.69 -13.35
N SER A 373 -15.40 8.45 -12.27
CA SER A 373 -15.54 9.92 -12.32
C SER A 373 -14.37 10.60 -13.01
N LEU A 374 -13.14 10.13 -12.75
CA LEU A 374 -11.94 10.64 -13.40
C LEU A 374 -11.93 10.28 -14.89
N ALA A 375 -12.31 9.06 -15.24
CA ALA A 375 -12.41 8.61 -16.65
C ALA A 375 -13.49 9.39 -17.44
N GLU A 376 -14.62 9.71 -16.82
CA GLU A 376 -15.64 10.59 -17.43
C GLU A 376 -15.10 12.00 -17.70
N THR A 377 -14.31 12.54 -16.77
CA THR A 377 -13.64 13.85 -16.96
C THR A 377 -12.63 13.79 -18.11
N ILE A 378 -11.80 12.74 -18.15
CA ILE A 378 -10.82 12.52 -19.24
C ILE A 378 -11.55 12.38 -20.58
N LYS A 379 -12.60 11.55 -20.65
CA LYS A 379 -13.43 11.41 -21.85
C LYS A 379 -13.97 12.77 -22.31
N GLN A 380 -14.55 13.56 -21.40
CA GLN A 380 -15.06 14.89 -21.75
C GLN A 380 -13.98 15.82 -22.30
N GLN A 381 -12.76 15.77 -21.75
CA GLN A 381 -11.65 16.58 -22.26
C GLN A 381 -11.22 16.11 -23.66
N ILE A 382 -11.10 14.80 -23.90
CA ILE A 382 -10.72 14.26 -25.20
C ILE A 382 -11.78 14.63 -26.26
N GLU A 383 -13.07 14.47 -25.95
CA GLU A 383 -14.19 14.70 -26.87
C GLU A 383 -14.53 16.18 -27.11
N ARG A 384 -13.77 17.14 -26.53
CA ARG A 384 -13.78 18.54 -26.98
C ARG A 384 -13.25 18.69 -28.40
N GLN A 385 -12.43 17.75 -28.85
CA GLN A 385 -12.03 17.63 -30.24
C GLN A 385 -13.08 16.83 -31.04
N PRO A 386 -13.26 17.10 -32.35
CA PRO A 386 -14.18 16.31 -33.18
C PRO A 386 -13.82 14.82 -33.24
N ARG A 387 -12.56 14.50 -33.00
CA ARG A 387 -11.98 13.15 -32.93
C ARG A 387 -10.73 13.17 -32.06
N PRO A 388 -10.38 12.05 -31.36
CA PRO A 388 -11.12 10.78 -31.31
C PRO A 388 -12.39 10.87 -30.46
N THR A 389 -13.31 9.90 -30.62
CA THR A 389 -14.37 9.62 -29.63
C THR A 389 -13.85 8.59 -28.64
N VAL A 390 -14.41 8.57 -27.44
CA VAL A 390 -13.99 7.67 -26.37
C VAL A 390 -15.10 6.65 -26.05
N ASN A 391 -14.78 5.38 -26.24
CA ASN A 391 -15.58 4.29 -25.69
C ASN A 391 -15.15 4.03 -24.26
N LEU A 392 -15.91 4.53 -23.29
CA LEU A 392 -15.64 4.33 -21.88
C LEU A 392 -16.31 3.03 -21.40
N GLU A 393 -15.51 2.10 -20.89
CA GLU A 393 -15.95 0.86 -20.25
C GLU A 393 -15.52 0.88 -18.78
N VAL A 394 -16.51 0.84 -17.89
CA VAL A 394 -16.26 0.71 -16.45
C VAL A 394 -16.58 -0.73 -16.04
N LEU A 395 -15.60 -1.43 -15.51
CA LEU A 395 -15.62 -2.86 -15.27
C LEU A 395 -15.51 -3.18 -13.77
N SER A 396 -15.93 -4.39 -13.38
CA SER A 396 -15.56 -4.97 -12.09
C SER A 396 -14.05 -5.19 -12.03
N ASP A 397 -13.48 -5.26 -10.82
CA ASP A 397 -12.04 -5.48 -10.65
C ASP A 397 -11.55 -6.75 -11.33
N GLU A 398 -12.34 -7.83 -11.28
CA GLU A 398 -12.03 -9.10 -11.94
C GLU A 398 -12.00 -8.96 -13.48
N ASP A 399 -13.04 -8.33 -14.05
CA ASP A 399 -13.14 -8.13 -15.50
C ASP A 399 -12.09 -7.12 -15.99
N TYR A 400 -11.80 -6.09 -15.18
CA TYR A 400 -10.76 -5.12 -15.45
C TYR A 400 -9.37 -5.80 -15.48
N ALA A 401 -9.00 -6.54 -14.44
CA ALA A 401 -7.72 -7.25 -14.40
C ALA A 401 -7.55 -8.20 -15.59
N LYS A 402 -8.62 -8.90 -15.97
CA LYS A 402 -8.62 -9.75 -17.16
C LYS A 402 -8.45 -8.94 -18.45
N ARG A 403 -9.13 -7.81 -18.59
CA ARG A 403 -9.07 -6.94 -19.77
C ARG A 403 -7.65 -6.38 -19.96
N ILE A 404 -7.02 -5.93 -18.89
CA ILE A 404 -5.63 -5.45 -18.89
C ILE A 404 -4.68 -6.56 -19.30
N LYS A 405 -4.79 -7.74 -18.66
CA LYS A 405 -3.96 -8.91 -18.97
C LYS A 405 -4.08 -9.38 -20.41
N ASP A 406 -5.28 -9.30 -20.99
CA ASP A 406 -5.55 -9.68 -22.39
C ASP A 406 -5.04 -8.62 -23.40
N GLY A 407 -4.49 -7.47 -22.96
CA GLY A 407 -4.03 -6.36 -23.80
C GLY A 407 -5.16 -5.64 -24.57
N LYS A 408 -6.41 -5.83 -24.17
CA LYS A 408 -7.59 -5.31 -24.90
C LYS A 408 -8.04 -3.94 -24.38
N TRP A 409 -7.14 -3.00 -24.39
CA TRP A 409 -7.34 -1.63 -23.94
C TRP A 409 -6.39 -0.70 -24.70
N GLU A 410 -6.70 0.58 -24.77
CA GLU A 410 -5.83 1.61 -25.33
C GLU A 410 -5.44 2.62 -24.26
N LEU A 411 -6.44 3.05 -23.47
CA LEU A 411 -6.27 3.94 -22.33
C LEU A 411 -6.82 3.26 -21.08
N THR A 412 -6.16 3.48 -19.94
CA THR A 412 -6.71 3.16 -18.62
C THR A 412 -6.24 4.16 -17.58
N VAL A 413 -7.04 4.39 -16.54
CA VAL A 413 -6.60 5.13 -15.35
C VAL A 413 -6.19 4.12 -14.30
N MET A 414 -5.02 4.31 -13.72
CA MET A 414 -4.50 3.44 -12.67
C MET A 414 -3.59 4.21 -11.71
N SER A 415 -3.28 3.61 -10.58
CA SER A 415 -2.24 4.09 -9.68
C SER A 415 -1.01 3.19 -9.70
N MET A 416 0.13 3.80 -9.43
CA MET A 416 1.40 3.15 -9.14
C MET A 416 1.82 3.61 -7.75
N ASP A 417 1.99 2.68 -6.83
CA ASP A 417 2.14 2.95 -5.38
C ASP A 417 3.49 2.49 -4.81
N GLY A 418 4.34 1.89 -5.67
CA GLY A 418 5.65 1.40 -5.29
C GLY A 418 6.76 2.43 -5.47
N THR A 419 7.79 2.32 -4.66
CA THR A 419 9.06 3.00 -4.90
C THR A 419 9.81 2.25 -6.00
N ASP A 420 10.47 2.97 -6.93
CA ASP A 420 11.20 2.42 -8.10
C ASP A 420 10.28 1.76 -9.17
N ASP A 421 9.00 2.04 -9.15
CA ASP A 421 8.03 1.50 -10.11
C ASP A 421 8.16 2.12 -11.53
N ALA A 422 8.92 3.21 -11.68
CA ALA A 422 9.21 3.79 -12.98
C ALA A 422 9.94 2.82 -13.94
N GLY A 423 10.62 1.82 -13.41
CA GLY A 423 11.32 0.79 -14.19
C GLY A 423 10.42 -0.05 -15.08
N ILE A 424 9.11 -0.09 -14.81
CA ILE A 424 8.14 -0.83 -15.62
C ILE A 424 8.09 -0.36 -17.07
N PHE A 425 8.42 0.92 -17.33
CA PHE A 425 8.51 1.47 -18.69
C PHE A 425 9.80 1.07 -19.44
N ALA A 426 10.75 0.45 -18.77
CA ALA A 426 11.94 -0.14 -19.41
C ALA A 426 11.74 -1.62 -19.76
N ASP A 427 10.63 -2.22 -19.38
CA ASP A 427 10.25 -3.59 -19.72
C ASP A 427 9.24 -3.58 -20.88
N PRO A 428 9.64 -3.95 -22.12
CA PRO A 428 8.74 -3.98 -23.27
C PRO A 428 7.62 -5.03 -23.15
N ASP A 429 7.81 -6.05 -22.30
CA ASP A 429 6.81 -7.09 -22.03
C ASP A 429 5.83 -6.69 -20.92
N SER A 430 6.03 -5.51 -20.30
CA SER A 430 5.08 -4.96 -19.33
C SER A 430 3.72 -4.66 -19.95
N MET A 431 2.71 -4.42 -19.13
CA MET A 431 1.36 -4.06 -19.59
C MET A 431 1.33 -2.83 -20.50
N PHE A 432 2.29 -1.93 -20.40
CA PHE A 432 2.39 -0.72 -21.22
C PHE A 432 2.88 -1.00 -22.65
N HIS A 433 3.52 -2.14 -22.89
CA HIS A 433 4.12 -2.50 -24.17
C HIS A 433 4.99 -1.37 -24.78
N TYR A 434 5.69 -0.63 -23.92
CA TYR A 434 6.53 0.49 -24.33
C TYR A 434 7.92 -0.03 -24.74
N ASP A 435 8.09 -0.33 -26.04
CA ASP A 435 9.35 -0.84 -26.59
C ASP A 435 10.21 0.32 -27.14
N HIS A 436 11.05 0.90 -26.27
CA HIS A 436 11.91 2.03 -26.59
C HIS A 436 13.34 1.74 -26.13
N THR A 437 14.21 1.42 -27.10
CA THR A 437 15.58 0.94 -26.81
C THR A 437 16.40 1.95 -25.98
N GLU A 438 16.28 3.27 -26.24
CA GLU A 438 17.01 4.28 -25.48
C GLU A 438 16.53 4.36 -24.04
N ALA A 439 15.23 4.18 -23.78
CA ALA A 439 14.67 4.15 -22.44
C ALA A 439 15.15 2.91 -21.66
N GLN A 440 15.15 1.74 -22.31
CA GLN A 440 15.67 0.49 -21.74
C GLN A 440 17.15 0.66 -21.36
N GLN A 441 17.97 1.26 -22.23
CA GLN A 441 19.38 1.51 -21.95
C GLN A 441 19.58 2.53 -20.82
N ALA A 442 18.81 3.63 -20.83
CA ALA A 442 18.91 4.67 -19.80
C ALA A 442 18.56 4.13 -18.41
N TYR A 443 17.53 3.26 -18.32
CA TYR A 443 17.20 2.59 -17.07
C TYR A 443 18.28 1.59 -16.65
N ALA A 444 18.79 0.78 -17.58
CA ALA A 444 19.89 -0.13 -17.32
C ALA A 444 21.15 0.61 -16.81
N ASP A 445 21.47 1.76 -17.40
CA ASP A 445 22.56 2.62 -16.96
C ASP A 445 22.32 3.17 -15.55
N ALA A 446 21.06 3.56 -15.23
CA ALA A 446 20.71 3.98 -13.87
C ALA A 446 20.89 2.83 -12.86
N ARG A 447 20.42 1.64 -13.19
CA ARG A 447 20.60 0.43 -12.35
C ARG A 447 22.06 0.00 -12.17
N ALA A 448 22.96 0.43 -13.07
CA ALA A 448 24.40 0.18 -13.00
C ALA A 448 25.17 1.26 -12.22
N ALA A 449 24.49 2.26 -11.64
CA ALA A 449 25.13 3.27 -10.81
C ALA A 449 25.74 2.63 -9.54
N THR A 450 26.87 3.17 -9.10
CA THR A 450 27.60 2.64 -7.93
C THR A 450 27.42 3.51 -6.67
N ASN A 451 26.67 4.60 -6.78
CA ASN A 451 26.33 5.50 -5.67
C ASN A 451 24.99 6.22 -5.93
N ASP A 452 24.39 6.73 -4.85
CA ASP A 452 23.06 7.36 -4.88
C ASP A 452 22.99 8.59 -5.79
N ALA A 453 24.00 9.45 -5.78
CA ALA A 453 23.98 10.68 -6.58
C ALA A 453 24.00 10.39 -8.09
N ASP A 454 24.79 9.39 -8.52
CA ASP A 454 24.81 8.93 -9.91
C ASP A 454 23.50 8.25 -10.29
N TYR A 455 22.94 7.43 -9.40
CA TYR A 455 21.62 6.82 -9.58
C TYR A 455 20.53 7.87 -9.76
N GLU A 456 20.43 8.83 -8.85
CA GLU A 456 19.44 9.92 -8.93
C GLU A 456 19.55 10.71 -10.23
N ALA A 457 20.79 11.07 -10.63
CA ALA A 457 21.00 11.82 -11.87
C ALA A 457 20.57 11.03 -13.11
N ARG A 458 20.86 9.73 -13.16
CA ARG A 458 20.48 8.86 -14.29
C ARG A 458 18.98 8.55 -14.29
N MET A 459 18.36 8.32 -13.12
CA MET A 459 16.90 8.14 -13.03
C MET A 459 16.16 9.40 -13.47
N LYS A 460 16.67 10.58 -13.12
CA LYS A 460 16.14 11.86 -13.62
C LYS A 460 16.20 11.94 -15.15
N ALA A 461 17.32 11.56 -15.76
CA ALA A 461 17.47 11.54 -17.21
C ALA A 461 16.52 10.52 -17.87
N TYR A 462 16.38 9.33 -17.29
CA TYR A 462 15.45 8.32 -17.72
C TYR A 462 13.98 8.79 -17.64
N ALA A 463 13.57 9.35 -16.50
CA ALA A 463 12.22 9.87 -16.29
C ALA A 463 11.87 10.97 -17.31
N ARG A 464 12.83 11.87 -17.57
CA ARG A 464 12.66 12.91 -18.60
C ARG A 464 12.48 12.30 -19.98
N LEU A 465 13.30 11.33 -20.37
CA LEU A 465 13.24 10.66 -21.67
C LEU A 465 11.85 10.05 -21.94
N ILE A 466 11.35 9.23 -21.01
CA ILE A 466 10.04 8.58 -21.21
C ILE A 466 8.87 9.58 -21.10
N SER A 467 9.06 10.69 -20.38
CA SER A 467 8.06 11.76 -20.32
C SER A 467 8.03 12.58 -21.61
N GLU A 468 9.18 12.90 -22.20
CA GLU A 468 9.28 13.59 -23.50
C GLU A 468 8.74 12.75 -24.67
N ASP A 469 8.85 11.41 -24.57
CA ASP A 469 8.26 10.45 -25.53
C ASP A 469 6.79 10.15 -25.24
N ALA A 470 6.23 10.74 -24.18
CA ALA A 470 4.84 10.55 -23.77
C ALA A 470 4.45 9.07 -23.58
N ALA A 471 5.30 8.26 -22.94
CA ALA A 471 5.01 6.85 -22.70
C ALA A 471 3.70 6.61 -21.93
N SER A 472 3.29 7.58 -21.11
CA SER A 472 2.00 7.70 -20.43
C SER A 472 1.72 9.17 -20.11
N ASP A 473 0.58 9.46 -19.50
CA ASP A 473 0.27 10.78 -18.94
C ASP A 473 0.14 10.70 -17.42
N TRP A 474 1.16 11.17 -16.72
CA TRP A 474 1.19 11.21 -15.25
C TRP A 474 0.39 12.41 -14.77
N LEU A 475 -0.73 12.16 -14.09
CA LEU A 475 -1.73 13.18 -13.77
C LEU A 475 -1.42 13.89 -12.45
N TYR A 476 -1.27 13.12 -11.36
CA TYR A 476 -1.01 13.70 -10.03
C TYR A 476 -0.42 12.67 -9.05
N THR A 477 0.21 13.19 -7.99
CA THR A 477 0.60 12.41 -6.82
C THR A 477 -0.52 12.42 -5.81
N ARG A 478 -0.86 11.28 -5.20
CA ARG A 478 -1.86 11.16 -4.13
C ARG A 478 -1.31 11.65 -2.80
N LYS A 479 -2.21 12.11 -1.95
CA LYS A 479 -2.01 12.29 -0.52
C LYS A 479 -2.88 11.28 0.25
N CYS A 480 -2.44 10.91 1.43
CA CYS A 480 -3.24 10.13 2.36
C CYS A 480 -3.90 11.01 3.40
N PHE A 481 -4.94 10.48 4.04
CA PHE A 481 -5.67 11.17 5.09
C PHE A 481 -5.69 10.32 6.35
N THR A 482 -5.45 10.97 7.48
CA THR A 482 -5.62 10.42 8.82
C THR A 482 -6.67 11.23 9.55
N VAL A 483 -7.65 10.56 10.13
CA VAL A 483 -8.61 11.18 11.05
C VAL A 483 -8.34 10.63 12.44
N ALA A 484 -8.14 11.51 13.40
CA ALA A 484 -7.87 11.11 14.77
C ALA A 484 -8.64 11.98 15.76
N SER A 485 -8.97 11.41 16.92
CA SER A 485 -9.42 12.17 18.08
C SER A 485 -8.37 13.21 18.45
N THR A 486 -8.80 14.41 18.87
CA THR A 486 -7.90 15.45 19.39
C THR A 486 -7.10 15.01 20.63
N LYS A 487 -7.43 13.87 21.22
CA LYS A 487 -6.73 13.24 22.34
C LYS A 487 -5.58 12.32 21.91
N VAL A 488 -5.49 11.99 20.63
CA VAL A 488 -4.43 11.15 20.07
C VAL A 488 -3.35 12.04 19.46
N SER A 489 -2.10 11.74 19.77
CA SER A 489 -0.93 12.44 19.26
C SER A 489 0.16 11.47 18.79
N GLY A 490 1.19 12.00 18.12
CA GLY A 490 2.37 11.23 17.74
C GLY A 490 2.17 10.21 16.61
N TYR A 491 1.00 10.21 15.93
CA TYR A 491 0.75 9.34 14.79
C TYR A 491 1.42 9.88 13.51
N PRO A 492 1.87 8.98 12.61
CA PRO A 492 2.40 9.40 11.32
C PRO A 492 1.29 10.02 10.47
N THR A 493 1.62 11.07 9.74
CA THR A 493 0.69 11.69 8.78
C THR A 493 0.94 11.22 7.35
N SER A 494 2.21 11.01 6.99
CA SER A 494 2.60 10.47 5.69
C SER A 494 2.67 8.95 5.73
N MET A 495 2.29 8.29 4.63
CA MET A 495 2.38 6.84 4.48
C MET A 495 3.32 6.50 3.34
N ILE A 496 4.61 6.52 3.65
CA ILE A 496 5.66 6.21 2.70
C ILE A 496 5.87 4.70 2.68
N ASN A 497 5.93 4.11 1.49
CA ASN A 497 6.09 2.67 1.31
C ASN A 497 5.11 1.85 2.16
N ARG A 498 3.85 2.31 2.24
CA ARG A 498 2.75 1.66 2.99
C ARG A 498 2.98 1.55 4.49
N ARG A 499 3.92 2.29 5.08
CA ARG A 499 4.33 2.15 6.49
C ARG A 499 3.51 3.05 7.42
N MET A 500 3.20 2.53 8.60
CA MET A 500 2.52 3.27 9.67
C MET A 500 3.18 2.98 11.02
N PRO A 501 4.35 3.57 11.32
CA PRO A 501 5.04 3.35 12.59
C PRO A 501 4.26 3.98 13.74
N LEU A 502 4.00 3.21 14.80
CA LEU A 502 3.14 3.58 15.91
C LEU A 502 3.87 3.83 17.23
N ALA A 503 5.20 3.68 17.28
CA ALA A 503 5.94 3.85 18.53
C ALA A 503 5.73 5.22 19.22
N GLY A 504 5.45 6.27 18.42
CA GLY A 504 5.13 7.61 18.91
C GLY A 504 3.67 7.87 19.26
N VAL A 505 2.76 6.94 18.92
CA VAL A 505 1.33 7.16 19.09
C VAL A 505 0.96 7.08 20.57
N ASP A 506 0.36 8.17 21.08
CA ASP A 506 -0.08 8.32 22.45
C ASP A 506 -1.54 8.75 22.49
N GLY A 507 -2.37 7.99 23.21
CA GLY A 507 -3.72 8.36 23.58
C GLY A 507 -3.71 8.97 24.96
N GLU A 508 -4.25 10.17 25.15
CA GLU A 508 -4.52 10.64 26.50
C GLU A 508 -5.37 9.58 27.23
N VAL A 509 -4.81 8.98 28.28
CA VAL A 509 -5.54 8.08 29.16
C VAL A 509 -6.65 8.87 29.85
N GLY A 510 -7.72 9.11 29.10
CA GLY A 510 -8.95 9.67 29.64
C GLY A 510 -9.53 8.65 30.59
N ASN A 511 -9.51 8.97 31.90
CA ASN A 511 -10.14 8.26 33.00
C ASN A 511 -10.98 7.04 32.57
N LEU A 512 -10.47 5.84 32.77
CA LEU A 512 -11.13 4.54 32.59
C LEU A 512 -12.53 4.42 33.24
N GLN A 513 -12.97 5.43 34.02
CA GLN A 513 -14.28 5.45 34.66
C GLN A 513 -15.47 5.81 33.77
N SER A 514 -15.24 6.36 32.55
CA SER A 514 -16.35 6.73 31.66
C SER A 514 -16.74 5.64 30.63
N ARG A 515 -15.90 4.62 30.41
CA ARG A 515 -16.20 3.54 29.45
C ARG A 515 -17.01 2.37 30.03
N THR A 516 -17.16 2.29 31.37
CA THR A 516 -17.97 1.25 32.05
C THR A 516 -19.46 1.62 32.22
N GLY A 517 -19.92 2.70 31.59
CA GLY A 517 -21.27 3.27 31.79
C GLY A 517 -22.40 2.66 30.96
N TYR A 518 -22.18 1.61 30.17
CA TYR A 518 -23.25 0.93 29.41
C TYR A 518 -23.35 -0.55 29.74
N ALA A 519 -23.65 -0.84 31.00
CA ALA A 519 -24.18 -2.13 31.41
C ALA A 519 -25.11 -1.93 32.63
N ARG A 520 -26.33 -1.50 32.38
CA ARG A 520 -27.51 -1.77 33.23
C ARG A 520 -28.77 -1.75 32.36
#